data_9c96bab59965058286f030122e9bc54c
#
_entry.id   9c96bab59965058286f030122e9bc54c
#
_cell.length_a   1.000
_cell.length_b   1.000
_cell.length_c   1.000
_cell.angle_alpha   90.00
_cell.angle_beta   90.00
_cell.angle_gamma   90.00
#
_symmetry.space_group_name_H-M   'P 1'
#
loop_
_entity.id
_entity.type
_entity.pdbx_description
1 polymer ?
#
loop_
_entity_poly.entity_id
_entity_poly.type
_entity_poly.pdbx_seq_one_letter_code
_entity_poly.pdbx_strand_id
1 'polypeptide(L)'
;MELPTHLRDFADPDIRDDIPLTSYSASSVTDEEVAVLVKQGGKHSEAHINRLLSLGDGLIAESKEIQALGAFDGHHRSQAMDMLGFKKQIIFSTLSAKAPFSTKLDTRVKYGAVRAHTRAMTAFCGDDDRLMGMACISLDDPALAVQELEFALDSGLEGIWVPHRICGDKSPGHPDFDPFWARLAESGIPFLIHIGGSDYHIDPAWFNNGSPLPKDAFDGGENVRALDYSVLHHAAERFISAMVLSGVFERHRQLRGAAVELGATWVPSFLKILDNTVHAFSRVQPELASMSRKPSEQLTEQMGFTAFPFEDVGTLIEHSNPDLYMFASDYPHIEGGRDPLGSFDGYLAAHTQTTKDKFFEANFKRVFSV
;
A
#
# COMPACT_ATOMS: atom_id res chain seq x y z
N MET A 1 10.69 0.97 8.35
CA MET A 1 11.98 0.44 7.80
C MET A 1 12.42 -0.79 8.59
N GLU A 2 13.10 -1.72 7.97
CA GLU A 2 13.44 -3.00 8.59
C GLU A 2 14.94 -3.27 8.51
N LEU A 3 15.48 -3.92 9.56
CA LEU A 3 16.87 -4.42 9.54
C LEU A 3 17.01 -5.61 8.56
N PRO A 4 18.23 -5.95 8.12
CA PRO A 4 18.44 -7.10 7.22
C PRO A 4 17.87 -8.42 7.74
N THR A 5 17.91 -8.66 9.05
CA THR A 5 17.42 -9.89 9.68
C THR A 5 15.94 -9.84 10.09
N HIS A 6 15.25 -8.73 9.88
CA HIS A 6 13.96 -8.43 10.49
C HIS A 6 12.95 -9.59 10.41
N LEU A 7 12.66 -10.13 9.21
CA LEU A 7 11.75 -11.25 9.09
C LEU A 7 12.26 -12.52 9.79
N ARG A 8 13.58 -12.77 9.79
CA ARG A 8 14.17 -13.92 10.47
C ARG A 8 13.96 -13.88 11.97
N ASP A 9 13.99 -12.68 12.57
CA ASP A 9 13.80 -12.50 14.01
C ASP A 9 12.38 -12.89 14.47
N PHE A 10 11.39 -12.82 13.55
CA PHE A 10 10.00 -13.20 13.80
C PHE A 10 9.59 -14.55 13.19
N ALA A 11 10.51 -15.22 12.49
CA ALA A 11 10.24 -16.47 11.80
C ALA A 11 10.25 -17.69 12.75
N ASP A 12 9.51 -18.72 12.35
CA ASP A 12 9.58 -20.02 13.01
C ASP A 12 10.99 -20.62 12.84
N PRO A 13 11.52 -21.36 13.86
CA PRO A 13 12.91 -21.82 13.86
C PRO A 13 13.30 -22.69 12.67
N ASP A 14 12.36 -23.46 12.12
CA ASP A 14 12.60 -24.42 11.04
C ASP A 14 12.72 -23.79 9.64
N ILE A 15 12.33 -22.49 9.49
CA ILE A 15 12.42 -21.76 8.22
C ILE A 15 13.27 -20.50 8.30
N ARG A 16 13.71 -20.14 9.51
CA ARG A 16 14.39 -18.86 9.79
C ARG A 16 15.55 -18.59 8.84
N ASP A 17 16.41 -19.58 8.66
CA ASP A 17 17.62 -19.44 7.84
C ASP A 17 17.32 -19.50 6.33
N ASP A 18 16.17 -20.05 5.94
CA ASP A 18 15.72 -20.12 4.55
C ASP A 18 15.12 -18.79 4.06
N ILE A 19 14.62 -17.95 4.98
CA ILE A 19 14.10 -16.61 4.63
C ILE A 19 15.28 -15.72 4.21
N PRO A 20 15.21 -15.08 3.02
CA PRO A 20 16.27 -14.17 2.59
C PRO A 20 16.40 -12.97 3.51
N LEU A 21 17.60 -12.42 3.62
CA LEU A 21 17.81 -11.13 4.27
C LEU A 21 17.09 -10.03 3.49
N THR A 22 16.58 -9.03 4.21
CA THR A 22 16.02 -7.83 3.60
C THR A 22 17.09 -7.09 2.81
N SER A 23 16.81 -6.77 1.55
CA SER A 23 17.73 -6.10 0.62
C SER A 23 17.31 -4.65 0.42
N TYR A 24 18.26 -3.74 0.50
CA TYR A 24 18.09 -2.30 0.29
C TYR A 24 18.35 -1.87 -1.17
N SER A 25 18.57 -2.81 -2.09
CA SER A 25 18.95 -2.51 -3.48
C SER A 25 17.91 -1.72 -4.30
N ALA A 26 16.69 -1.59 -3.79
CA ALA A 26 15.63 -0.79 -4.42
C ALA A 26 15.46 0.59 -3.75
N SER A 27 16.31 0.94 -2.80
CA SER A 27 16.29 2.23 -2.11
C SER A 27 17.64 2.94 -2.26
N SER A 28 17.68 4.21 -1.91
CA SER A 28 18.90 5.03 -1.88
C SER A 28 19.78 4.79 -0.65
N VAL A 29 19.36 3.89 0.25
CA VAL A 29 20.11 3.57 1.49
C VAL A 29 21.41 2.88 1.15
N THR A 30 22.53 3.43 1.65
CA THR A 30 23.88 2.91 1.42
C THR A 30 24.24 1.76 2.36
N ASP A 31 25.19 0.92 1.95
CA ASP A 31 25.69 -0.18 2.79
C ASP A 31 26.30 0.34 4.11
N GLU A 32 26.90 1.53 4.12
CA GLU A 32 27.44 2.19 5.31
C GLU A 32 26.35 2.57 6.30
N GLU A 33 25.24 3.12 5.82
CA GLU A 33 24.07 3.45 6.65
C GLU A 33 23.44 2.18 7.23
N VAL A 34 23.27 1.14 6.43
CA VAL A 34 22.81 -0.18 6.91
C VAL A 34 23.73 -0.72 8.00
N ALA A 35 25.04 -0.65 7.84
CA ALA A 35 25.99 -1.12 8.85
C ALA A 35 25.87 -0.35 10.16
N VAL A 36 25.65 0.96 10.11
CA VAL A 36 25.40 1.79 11.30
C VAL A 36 24.10 1.37 11.99
N LEU A 37 23.01 1.19 11.25
CA LEU A 37 21.73 0.78 11.79
C LEU A 37 21.78 -0.60 12.45
N VAL A 38 22.44 -1.56 11.80
CA VAL A 38 22.65 -2.91 12.38
C VAL A 38 23.42 -2.83 13.68
N LYS A 39 24.50 -2.04 13.73
CA LYS A 39 25.30 -1.83 14.94
C LYS A 39 24.50 -1.21 16.09
N GLN A 40 23.54 -0.36 15.76
CA GLN A 40 22.64 0.30 16.72
C GLN A 40 21.39 -0.54 17.06
N GLY A 41 21.25 -1.73 16.46
CA GLY A 41 20.09 -2.60 16.69
C GLY A 41 18.76 -2.00 16.20
N GLY A 42 18.79 -1.21 15.10
CA GLY A 42 17.60 -0.56 14.57
C GLY A 42 17.11 0.63 15.40
N LYS A 43 17.97 1.23 16.21
CA LYS A 43 17.61 2.37 17.06
C LYS A 43 18.40 3.61 16.67
N HIS A 44 17.74 4.74 16.68
CA HIS A 44 18.42 6.03 16.58
C HIS A 44 19.09 6.40 17.92
N SER A 45 20.16 7.22 17.85
CA SER A 45 20.76 7.75 19.05
C SER A 45 19.79 8.69 19.79
N GLU A 46 19.91 8.79 21.09
CA GLU A 46 19.10 9.69 21.92
C GLU A 46 19.22 11.16 21.44
N ALA A 47 20.43 11.58 21.06
CA ALA A 47 20.66 12.91 20.52
C ALA A 47 19.88 13.16 19.20
N HIS A 48 19.82 12.15 18.32
CA HIS A 48 19.04 12.22 17.08
C HIS A 48 17.55 12.29 17.37
N ILE A 49 17.02 11.45 18.24
CA ILE A 49 15.61 11.46 18.65
C ILE A 49 15.23 12.84 19.25
N ASN A 50 16.04 13.35 20.19
CA ASN A 50 15.79 14.65 20.80
C ASN A 50 15.79 15.79 19.77
N ARG A 51 16.66 15.73 18.77
CA ARG A 51 16.65 16.68 17.64
C ARG A 51 15.33 16.61 16.86
N LEU A 52 14.87 15.41 16.51
CA LEU A 52 13.61 15.21 15.77
C LEU A 52 12.40 15.69 16.58
N LEU A 53 12.35 15.38 17.87
CA LEU A 53 11.28 15.85 18.77
C LEU A 53 11.25 17.37 18.92
N SER A 54 12.36 18.06 18.68
CA SER A 54 12.42 19.53 18.74
C SER A 54 11.93 20.22 17.48
N LEU A 55 11.62 19.49 16.39
CA LEU A 55 11.21 20.06 15.10
C LEU A 55 9.77 20.63 15.09
N GLY A 56 8.91 20.19 16.02
CA GLY A 56 7.51 20.60 16.05
C GLY A 56 6.82 20.33 14.71
N ASP A 57 6.12 21.34 14.17
CA ASP A 57 5.40 21.25 12.89
C ASP A 57 6.33 20.97 11.69
N GLY A 58 7.64 21.17 11.83
CA GLY A 58 8.65 20.86 10.81
C GLY A 58 8.95 19.37 10.68
N LEU A 59 8.43 18.51 11.57
CA LEU A 59 8.74 17.08 11.57
C LEU A 59 8.49 16.43 10.22
N ILE A 60 7.34 16.68 9.60
CA ILE A 60 6.96 16.06 8.32
C ILE A 60 7.91 16.42 7.18
N ALA A 61 8.50 17.62 7.22
CA ALA A 61 9.41 18.13 6.20
C ALA A 61 10.85 17.62 6.36
N GLU A 62 11.30 17.41 7.60
CA GLU A 62 12.71 17.18 7.94
C GLU A 62 13.01 15.77 8.43
N SER A 63 11.97 14.99 8.79
CA SER A 63 12.08 13.64 9.34
C SER A 63 11.69 12.63 8.27
N LYS A 64 12.67 12.18 7.48
CA LYS A 64 12.45 11.35 6.28
C LYS A 64 13.25 10.06 6.32
N GLU A 65 12.73 9.05 5.61
CA GLU A 65 13.35 7.76 5.35
C GLU A 65 13.86 7.06 6.60
N ILE A 66 15.02 6.44 6.50
CA ILE A 66 15.67 5.71 7.60
C ILE A 66 16.05 6.61 8.78
N GLN A 67 16.13 7.94 8.58
CA GLN A 67 16.44 8.90 9.64
C GLN A 67 15.19 9.42 10.36
N ALA A 68 14.01 8.97 9.93
CA ALA A 68 12.76 9.50 10.48
C ALA A 68 12.45 9.03 11.90
N LEU A 69 11.76 9.88 12.65
CA LEU A 69 11.17 9.50 13.93
C LEU A 69 10.15 8.38 13.71
N GLY A 70 10.36 7.24 14.35
CA GLY A 70 9.52 6.07 14.19
C GLY A 70 9.74 5.27 12.91
N ALA A 71 10.91 5.40 12.25
CA ALA A 71 11.27 4.55 11.11
C ALA A 71 11.41 3.08 11.50
N PHE A 72 11.90 2.78 12.71
CA PHE A 72 12.19 1.42 13.19
C PHE A 72 11.45 1.04 14.48
N ASP A 73 10.82 1.97 15.16
CA ASP A 73 10.30 1.79 16.50
C ASP A 73 8.88 2.34 16.61
N GLY A 74 7.92 1.51 17.04
CA GLY A 74 6.50 1.86 17.15
C GLY A 74 6.24 2.95 18.17
N HIS A 75 6.96 2.95 19.30
CA HIS A 75 6.82 4.00 20.31
C HIS A 75 7.21 5.39 19.75
N HIS A 76 8.34 5.46 19.04
CA HIS A 76 8.72 6.71 18.36
C HIS A 76 7.74 7.07 17.22
N ARG A 77 7.09 6.09 16.56
CA ARG A 77 6.05 6.34 15.58
C ARG A 77 4.81 6.98 16.23
N SER A 78 4.43 6.52 17.41
CA SER A 78 3.35 7.15 18.20
C SER A 78 3.67 8.61 18.55
N GLN A 79 4.92 8.90 18.92
CA GLN A 79 5.35 10.29 19.16
C GLN A 79 5.30 11.14 17.86
N ALA A 80 5.69 10.57 16.73
CA ALA A 80 5.55 11.24 15.44
C ALA A 80 4.07 11.52 15.11
N MET A 81 3.16 10.59 15.38
CA MET A 81 1.72 10.79 15.21
C MET A 81 1.18 11.97 16.02
N ASP A 82 1.62 12.10 17.28
CA ASP A 82 1.25 13.23 18.16
C ASP A 82 1.69 14.57 17.54
N MET A 83 2.92 14.64 17.03
CA MET A 83 3.48 15.86 16.42
C MET A 83 2.82 16.20 15.07
N LEU A 84 2.49 15.18 14.26
CA LEU A 84 1.84 15.34 12.95
C LEU A 84 0.33 15.59 13.07
N GLY A 85 -0.27 15.38 14.24
CA GLY A 85 -1.69 15.56 14.48
C GLY A 85 -2.59 14.54 13.77
N PHE A 86 -2.06 13.38 13.38
CA PHE A 86 -2.83 12.34 12.74
C PHE A 86 -3.61 11.51 13.77
N LYS A 87 -4.87 11.24 13.48
CA LYS A 87 -5.72 10.42 14.36
C LYS A 87 -5.46 8.94 14.20
N LYS A 88 -5.18 8.47 12.98
CA LYS A 88 -4.83 7.10 12.63
C LYS A 88 -3.86 7.09 11.45
N GLN A 89 -3.03 6.07 11.38
CA GLN A 89 -2.09 5.87 10.27
C GLN A 89 -2.03 4.39 9.89
N ILE A 90 -2.24 4.06 8.62
CA ILE A 90 -1.93 2.73 8.10
C ILE A 90 -0.42 2.57 7.98
N ILE A 91 0.10 1.44 8.42
CA ILE A 91 1.54 1.16 8.48
C ILE A 91 1.86 0.00 7.54
N PHE A 92 2.67 0.30 6.54
CA PHE A 92 3.27 -0.68 5.65
C PHE A 92 4.73 -0.95 6.03
N SER A 93 5.20 -2.14 5.72
CA SER A 93 6.64 -2.42 5.69
C SER A 93 7.23 -1.87 4.40
N THR A 94 8.45 -1.32 4.45
CA THR A 94 9.10 -0.77 3.25
C THR A 94 9.71 -1.87 2.37
N LEU A 95 10.50 -2.77 2.93
CA LEU A 95 11.31 -3.72 2.15
C LEU A 95 11.01 -5.19 2.45
N SER A 96 10.44 -5.51 3.62
CA SER A 96 10.24 -6.88 4.05
C SER A 96 9.10 -7.60 3.30
N ALA A 97 8.20 -6.87 2.64
CA ALA A 97 7.18 -7.44 1.76
C ALA A 97 7.74 -8.23 0.57
N LYS A 98 9.00 -8.03 0.20
CA LYS A 98 9.66 -8.74 -0.93
C LYS A 98 9.68 -10.25 -0.74
N ALA A 99 9.88 -10.77 0.46
CA ALA A 99 9.88 -12.21 0.72
C ALA A 99 8.45 -12.81 0.67
N PRO A 100 7.44 -12.28 1.37
CA PRO A 100 6.04 -12.68 1.23
C PRO A 100 5.51 -12.68 -0.20
N PHE A 101 5.92 -11.71 -1.02
CA PHE A 101 5.43 -11.55 -2.39
C PHE A 101 6.33 -12.20 -3.45
N SER A 102 7.42 -12.86 -3.05
CA SER A 102 8.37 -13.47 -3.97
C SER A 102 7.73 -14.57 -4.82
N THR A 103 7.92 -14.49 -6.13
CA THR A 103 7.58 -15.57 -7.08
C THR A 103 8.65 -16.66 -7.18
N LYS A 104 9.81 -16.45 -6.52
CA LYS A 104 11.00 -17.31 -6.61
C LYS A 104 11.18 -18.22 -5.40
N LEU A 105 10.63 -17.87 -4.26
CA LEU A 105 10.68 -18.67 -3.04
C LEU A 105 9.71 -19.85 -3.13
N ASP A 106 10.12 -21.00 -2.58
CA ASP A 106 9.19 -22.11 -2.41
C ASP A 106 8.04 -21.73 -1.45
N THR A 107 6.93 -22.46 -1.57
CA THR A 107 5.69 -22.16 -0.86
C THR A 107 5.88 -22.12 0.66
N ARG A 108 6.65 -23.06 1.23
CA ARG A 108 6.88 -23.14 2.69
C ARG A 108 7.59 -21.88 3.21
N VAL A 109 8.68 -21.50 2.54
CA VAL A 109 9.47 -20.31 2.93
C VAL A 109 8.65 -19.03 2.72
N LYS A 110 7.93 -18.92 1.61
CA LYS A 110 7.08 -17.76 1.30
C LYS A 110 6.01 -17.54 2.37
N TYR A 111 5.20 -18.55 2.69
CA TYR A 111 4.13 -18.43 3.67
C TYR A 111 4.66 -18.34 5.11
N GLY A 112 5.84 -18.91 5.38
CA GLY A 112 6.55 -18.65 6.62
C GLY A 112 7.02 -17.21 6.75
N ALA A 113 7.45 -16.58 5.65
CA ALA A 113 7.76 -15.14 5.62
C ALA A 113 6.51 -14.27 5.77
N VAL A 114 5.34 -14.67 5.21
CA VAL A 114 4.03 -14.02 5.46
C VAL A 114 3.74 -14.00 6.96
N ARG A 115 3.86 -15.13 7.64
CA ARG A 115 3.61 -15.26 9.07
C ARG A 115 4.58 -14.47 9.92
N ALA A 116 5.87 -14.48 9.56
CA ALA A 116 6.88 -13.66 10.21
C ALA A 116 6.58 -12.16 10.05
N HIS A 117 6.16 -11.73 8.87
CA HIS A 117 5.75 -10.36 8.61
C HIS A 117 4.56 -9.94 9.47
N THR A 118 3.51 -10.75 9.56
CA THR A 118 2.35 -10.50 10.43
C THR A 118 2.78 -10.29 11.88
N ARG A 119 3.64 -11.16 12.44
CA ARG A 119 4.17 -11.01 13.80
C ARG A 119 4.97 -9.72 13.98
N ALA A 120 5.80 -9.36 13.00
CA ALA A 120 6.61 -8.15 13.02
C ALA A 120 5.73 -6.88 13.02
N MET A 121 4.69 -6.85 12.18
CA MET A 121 3.75 -5.72 12.13
C MET A 121 2.94 -5.60 13.42
N THR A 122 2.47 -6.72 13.97
CA THR A 122 1.79 -6.74 15.28
C THR A 122 2.71 -6.19 16.38
N ALA A 123 3.99 -6.58 16.39
CA ALA A 123 4.95 -6.08 17.38
C ALA A 123 5.25 -4.58 17.20
N PHE A 124 5.26 -4.08 15.97
CA PHE A 124 5.50 -2.66 15.70
C PHE A 124 4.31 -1.77 16.10
N CYS A 125 3.08 -2.21 15.83
CA CYS A 125 1.87 -1.41 16.02
C CYS A 125 1.19 -1.61 17.39
N GLY A 126 1.52 -2.69 18.10
CA GLY A 126 0.72 -3.22 19.22
C GLY A 126 0.58 -2.33 20.45
N ASP A 127 1.39 -1.28 20.60
CA ASP A 127 1.34 -0.38 21.77
C ASP A 127 0.46 0.86 21.53
N ASP A 128 -0.04 1.09 20.30
CA ASP A 128 -0.84 2.27 19.96
C ASP A 128 -1.90 1.91 18.91
N ASP A 129 -3.16 1.94 19.26
CA ASP A 129 -4.31 1.64 18.40
C ASP A 129 -4.53 2.62 17.24
N ARG A 130 -3.75 3.70 17.18
CA ARG A 130 -3.70 4.62 16.05
C ARG A 130 -2.81 4.10 14.91
N LEU A 131 -1.91 3.15 15.19
CA LEU A 131 -1.02 2.52 14.22
C LEU A 131 -1.66 1.25 13.66
N MET A 132 -2.30 1.37 12.52
CA MET A 132 -3.02 0.30 11.85
C MET A 132 -2.07 -0.54 11.00
N GLY A 133 -1.64 -1.70 11.48
CA GLY A 133 -0.69 -2.57 10.79
C GLY A 133 -1.31 -3.33 9.62
N MET A 134 -0.60 -3.35 8.47
CA MET A 134 -1.02 -4.09 7.28
C MET A 134 -0.28 -5.43 7.19
N ALA A 135 -1.01 -6.55 7.10
CA ALA A 135 -0.41 -7.86 6.86
C ALA A 135 -0.12 -8.07 5.37
N CYS A 136 1.08 -8.54 5.01
CA CYS A 136 1.36 -9.00 3.65
C CYS A 136 0.86 -10.43 3.46
N ILE A 137 -0.07 -10.68 2.55
CA ILE A 137 -0.55 -12.03 2.24
C ILE A 137 -0.36 -12.34 0.75
N SER A 138 0.43 -13.37 0.45
CA SER A 138 0.54 -13.90 -0.92
C SER A 138 -0.76 -14.60 -1.33
N LEU A 139 -1.21 -14.37 -2.57
CA LEU A 139 -2.35 -15.04 -3.17
C LEU A 139 -1.93 -16.22 -4.09
N ASP A 140 -0.70 -16.72 -3.98
CA ASP A 140 -0.22 -17.78 -4.88
C ASP A 140 -0.86 -19.16 -4.58
N ASP A 141 -1.35 -19.36 -3.36
CA ASP A 141 -2.12 -20.53 -2.96
C ASP A 141 -3.38 -20.08 -2.21
N PRO A 142 -4.59 -20.34 -2.74
CA PRO A 142 -5.84 -19.87 -2.13
C PRO A 142 -6.09 -20.41 -0.71
N ALA A 143 -5.72 -21.66 -0.44
CA ALA A 143 -5.97 -22.27 0.87
C ALA A 143 -5.03 -21.70 1.93
N LEU A 144 -3.75 -21.52 1.58
CA LEU A 144 -2.78 -20.89 2.48
C LEU A 144 -3.09 -19.40 2.66
N ALA A 145 -3.56 -18.70 1.63
CA ALA A 145 -3.99 -17.31 1.75
C ALA A 145 -5.10 -17.14 2.80
N VAL A 146 -6.09 -18.03 2.82
CA VAL A 146 -7.16 -18.04 3.85
C VAL A 146 -6.59 -18.30 5.24
N GLN A 147 -5.66 -19.26 5.38
CA GLN A 147 -5.03 -19.57 6.69
C GLN A 147 -4.25 -18.37 7.24
N GLU A 148 -3.50 -17.68 6.38
CA GLU A 148 -2.75 -16.49 6.80
C GLU A 148 -3.66 -15.28 7.03
N LEU A 149 -4.80 -15.19 6.35
CA LEU A 149 -5.83 -14.20 6.65
C LEU A 149 -6.39 -14.38 8.07
N GLU A 150 -6.77 -15.61 8.44
CA GLU A 150 -7.23 -15.89 9.80
C GLU A 150 -6.15 -15.55 10.84
N PHE A 151 -4.89 -15.92 10.57
CA PHE A 151 -3.79 -15.59 11.47
C PHE A 151 -3.59 -14.07 11.61
N ALA A 152 -3.73 -13.29 10.53
CA ALA A 152 -3.63 -11.83 10.56
C ALA A 152 -4.78 -11.20 11.36
N LEU A 153 -6.01 -11.71 11.18
CA LEU A 153 -7.19 -11.28 11.96
C LEU A 153 -7.03 -11.57 13.45
N ASP A 154 -6.60 -12.78 13.81
CA ASP A 154 -6.35 -13.19 15.18
C ASP A 154 -5.21 -12.38 15.83
N SER A 155 -4.27 -11.87 15.02
CA SER A 155 -3.17 -11.01 15.44
C SER A 155 -3.57 -9.53 15.57
N GLY A 156 -4.82 -9.17 15.25
CA GLY A 156 -5.36 -7.82 15.39
C GLY A 156 -4.91 -6.83 14.32
N LEU A 157 -4.45 -7.30 13.15
CA LEU A 157 -4.10 -6.42 12.04
C LEU A 157 -5.36 -5.90 11.33
N GLU A 158 -5.32 -4.66 10.86
CA GLU A 158 -6.49 -3.90 10.42
C GLU A 158 -6.57 -3.71 8.90
N GLY A 159 -5.74 -4.43 8.14
CA GLY A 159 -5.80 -4.48 6.69
C GLY A 159 -4.85 -5.51 6.11
N ILE A 160 -5.13 -5.94 4.88
CA ILE A 160 -4.37 -6.97 4.17
C ILE A 160 -3.76 -6.39 2.91
N TRP A 161 -2.44 -6.27 2.87
CA TRP A 161 -1.72 -5.94 1.66
C TRP A 161 -1.56 -7.20 0.80
N VAL A 162 -2.17 -7.20 -0.38
CA VAL A 162 -2.07 -8.28 -1.37
C VAL A 162 -1.23 -7.86 -2.57
N PRO A 163 -0.47 -8.77 -3.19
CA PRO A 163 0.25 -8.45 -4.41
C PRO A 163 -0.73 -8.27 -5.58
N HIS A 164 -0.62 -7.16 -6.30
CA HIS A 164 -1.49 -6.86 -7.45
C HIS A 164 -0.88 -7.42 -8.75
N ARG A 165 -0.85 -8.73 -8.83
CA ARG A 165 -0.37 -9.55 -9.95
C ARG A 165 -1.24 -10.80 -10.11
N ILE A 166 -0.86 -11.69 -11.04
CA ILE A 166 -1.47 -13.02 -11.10
C ILE A 166 -1.25 -13.78 -9.79
N CYS A 167 -2.22 -14.59 -9.39
CA CYS A 167 -2.24 -15.32 -8.14
C CYS A 167 -1.83 -16.78 -8.41
N GLY A 168 -0.52 -17.07 -8.35
CA GLY A 168 0.00 -18.33 -8.87
C GLY A 168 -0.22 -18.43 -10.39
N ASP A 169 -1.10 -19.31 -10.80
CA ASP A 169 -1.55 -19.48 -12.21
C ASP A 169 -2.98 -18.95 -12.44
N LYS A 170 -3.57 -18.24 -11.46
CA LYS A 170 -4.98 -17.84 -11.45
C LYS A 170 -5.15 -16.32 -11.48
N SER A 171 -6.30 -15.89 -11.96
CA SER A 171 -6.80 -14.52 -11.77
C SER A 171 -7.22 -14.31 -10.32
N PRO A 172 -7.11 -13.09 -9.76
CA PRO A 172 -7.67 -12.78 -8.44
C PRO A 172 -9.19 -12.99 -8.35
N GLY A 173 -9.88 -13.03 -9.49
CA GLY A 173 -11.31 -13.32 -9.57
C GLY A 173 -11.66 -14.80 -9.78
N HIS A 174 -10.68 -15.72 -9.75
CA HIS A 174 -10.94 -17.14 -9.85
C HIS A 174 -11.77 -17.63 -8.64
N PRO A 175 -12.74 -18.54 -8.83
CA PRO A 175 -13.62 -19.03 -7.74
C PRO A 175 -12.89 -19.59 -6.51
N ASP A 176 -11.69 -20.11 -6.66
CA ASP A 176 -10.88 -20.60 -5.55
C ASP A 176 -10.53 -19.51 -4.54
N PHE A 177 -10.59 -18.22 -4.95
CA PHE A 177 -10.38 -17.07 -4.05
C PHE A 177 -11.66 -16.54 -3.42
N ASP A 178 -12.85 -17.02 -3.81
CA ASP A 178 -14.09 -16.59 -3.17
C ASP A 178 -14.09 -16.77 -1.63
N PRO A 179 -13.54 -17.85 -1.05
CA PRO A 179 -13.42 -17.96 0.41
C PRO A 179 -12.57 -16.86 1.03
N PHE A 180 -11.48 -16.44 0.38
CA PHE A 180 -10.61 -15.36 0.84
C PHE A 180 -11.36 -14.00 0.81
N TRP A 181 -11.99 -13.68 -0.33
CA TRP A 181 -12.72 -12.43 -0.48
C TRP A 181 -13.97 -12.35 0.40
N ALA A 182 -14.69 -13.48 0.56
CA ALA A 182 -15.82 -13.57 1.47
C ALA A 182 -15.39 -13.30 2.92
N ARG A 183 -14.31 -13.94 3.36
CA ARG A 183 -13.81 -13.79 4.72
C ARG A 183 -13.33 -12.35 5.02
N LEU A 184 -12.68 -11.70 4.04
CA LEU A 184 -12.35 -10.27 4.14
C LEU A 184 -13.61 -9.40 4.24
N ALA A 185 -14.59 -9.64 3.39
CA ALA A 185 -15.86 -8.91 3.44
C ALA A 185 -16.59 -9.06 4.79
N GLU A 186 -16.55 -10.26 5.37
CA GLU A 186 -17.14 -10.55 6.70
C GLU A 186 -16.37 -9.89 7.84
N SER A 187 -15.05 -9.83 7.76
CA SER A 187 -14.21 -9.23 8.81
C SER A 187 -14.32 -7.70 8.87
N GLY A 188 -14.74 -7.07 7.77
CA GLY A 188 -14.84 -5.62 7.66
C GLY A 188 -13.49 -4.91 7.46
N ILE A 189 -12.35 -5.62 7.41
CA ILE A 189 -11.05 -5.01 7.10
C ILE A 189 -10.80 -4.98 5.58
N PRO A 190 -10.11 -3.96 5.04
CA PRO A 190 -9.89 -3.85 3.61
C PRO A 190 -8.73 -4.72 3.12
N PHE A 191 -8.77 -5.10 1.83
CA PHE A 191 -7.53 -5.42 1.11
C PHE A 191 -6.91 -4.13 0.57
N LEU A 192 -5.57 -4.14 0.47
CA LEU A 192 -4.82 -3.02 -0.10
C LEU A 192 -3.88 -3.52 -1.19
N ILE A 193 -3.74 -2.71 -2.22
CA ILE A 193 -2.67 -2.80 -3.21
C ILE A 193 -1.81 -1.56 -3.08
N HIS A 194 -0.49 -1.75 -3.12
CA HIS A 194 0.49 -0.72 -2.80
C HIS A 194 1.73 -0.93 -3.67
N ILE A 195 2.52 0.11 -3.93
CA ILE A 195 3.80 -0.02 -4.64
C ILE A 195 4.64 -1.17 -4.07
N GLY A 196 5.46 -1.82 -4.90
CA GLY A 196 6.24 -2.99 -4.50
C GLY A 196 5.47 -4.32 -4.46
N GLY A 197 4.12 -4.31 -4.58
CA GLY A 197 3.29 -5.50 -4.61
C GLY A 197 3.03 -6.09 -6.00
N SER A 198 3.58 -5.50 -7.08
CA SER A 198 3.38 -5.99 -8.46
C SER A 198 4.54 -6.84 -8.97
N ASP A 199 4.29 -7.57 -10.06
CA ASP A 199 5.31 -8.21 -10.90
C ASP A 199 5.70 -7.32 -12.10
N TYR A 200 5.12 -6.13 -12.19
CA TYR A 200 5.39 -5.19 -13.27
C TYR A 200 6.79 -4.59 -13.11
N HIS A 201 7.57 -4.68 -14.16
CA HIS A 201 8.85 -3.99 -14.27
C HIS A 201 9.03 -3.48 -15.70
N ILE A 202 9.73 -2.37 -15.83
CA ILE A 202 10.06 -1.80 -17.13
C ILE A 202 11.33 -2.47 -17.63
N ASP A 203 11.27 -3.04 -18.83
CA ASP A 203 12.48 -3.57 -19.48
C ASP A 203 13.54 -2.46 -19.59
N PRO A 204 14.79 -2.71 -19.15
CA PRO A 204 15.86 -1.72 -19.19
C PRO A 204 16.09 -1.09 -20.57
N ALA A 205 15.71 -1.78 -21.65
CA ALA A 205 15.80 -1.23 -23.01
C ALA A 205 14.96 0.04 -23.21
N TRP A 206 13.87 0.24 -22.47
CA TRP A 206 13.08 1.47 -22.52
C TRP A 206 13.82 2.70 -22.02
N PHE A 207 14.87 2.52 -21.20
CA PHE A 207 15.72 3.62 -20.74
C PHE A 207 16.89 3.90 -21.69
N ASN A 208 17.15 3.01 -22.68
CA ASN A 208 18.22 3.18 -23.65
C ASN A 208 17.80 4.09 -24.81
N ASN A 209 17.61 5.37 -24.53
CA ASN A 209 17.17 6.39 -25.48
C ASN A 209 18.32 7.27 -26.02
N GLY A 210 19.56 6.85 -25.81
CA GLY A 210 20.77 7.60 -26.23
C GLY A 210 21.20 8.71 -25.25
N SER A 211 20.49 8.86 -24.13
CA SER A 211 20.83 9.79 -23.05
C SER A 211 21.42 9.04 -21.85
N PRO A 212 22.17 9.70 -20.94
CA PRO A 212 22.52 9.12 -19.68
C PRO A 212 21.30 8.60 -18.93
N LEU A 213 21.46 7.50 -18.17
CA LEU A 213 20.38 7.01 -17.32
C LEU A 213 19.91 8.13 -16.37
N PRO A 214 18.61 8.40 -16.29
CA PRO A 214 18.10 9.40 -15.37
C PRO A 214 18.38 8.98 -13.92
N LYS A 215 18.64 9.96 -13.07
CA LYS A 215 18.61 9.74 -11.62
C LYS A 215 17.18 9.45 -11.18
N ASP A 216 17.02 8.93 -9.95
CA ASP A 216 15.68 8.81 -9.37
C ASP A 216 15.03 10.20 -9.23
N ALA A 217 13.70 10.22 -9.18
CA ALA A 217 12.93 11.48 -9.24
C ALA A 217 13.05 12.32 -7.97
N PHE A 218 13.35 11.69 -6.82
CA PHE A 218 13.26 12.31 -5.51
C PHE A 218 14.63 12.50 -4.84
N ASP A 219 15.70 12.04 -5.51
CA ASP A 219 17.10 12.08 -5.00
C ASP A 219 17.20 11.45 -3.59
N GLY A 220 16.46 10.37 -3.38
CA GLY A 220 16.34 9.61 -2.13
C GLY A 220 15.11 8.71 -2.12
N GLY A 221 14.94 7.92 -1.07
CA GLY A 221 13.81 7.02 -0.94
C GLY A 221 13.88 5.79 -1.86
N GLU A 222 12.77 5.43 -2.47
CA GLU A 222 12.71 4.39 -3.48
C GLU A 222 13.19 4.90 -4.84
N ASN A 223 13.92 4.05 -5.59
CA ASN A 223 14.49 4.44 -6.88
C ASN A 223 13.41 4.48 -7.98
N VAL A 224 12.57 5.51 -7.96
CA VAL A 224 11.49 5.75 -8.92
C VAL A 224 11.88 6.87 -9.89
N ARG A 225 11.91 6.56 -11.19
CA ARG A 225 12.21 7.52 -12.26
C ARG A 225 10.93 7.98 -12.95
N ALA A 226 10.99 9.02 -13.74
CA ALA A 226 9.82 9.58 -14.44
C ALA A 226 9.05 8.54 -15.27
N LEU A 227 9.75 7.62 -15.95
CA LEU A 227 9.10 6.55 -16.70
C LEU A 227 8.45 5.52 -15.78
N ASP A 228 9.12 5.13 -14.67
CA ASP A 228 8.55 4.22 -13.68
C ASP A 228 7.23 4.81 -13.13
N TYR A 229 7.26 6.08 -12.73
CA TYR A 229 6.07 6.79 -12.23
C TYR A 229 4.93 6.83 -13.26
N SER A 230 5.25 7.13 -14.54
CA SER A 230 4.22 7.30 -15.57
C SER A 230 3.39 6.04 -15.86
N VAL A 231 3.88 4.87 -15.47
CA VAL A 231 3.24 3.55 -15.69
C VAL A 231 3.02 2.76 -14.41
N LEU A 232 3.29 3.36 -13.26
CA LEU A 232 3.22 2.74 -11.94
C LEU A 232 1.87 2.04 -11.67
N HIS A 233 0.79 2.65 -12.13
CA HIS A 233 -0.58 2.20 -11.93
C HIS A 233 -1.04 1.05 -12.85
N HIS A 234 -0.30 0.73 -13.92
CA HIS A 234 -0.76 -0.25 -14.93
C HIS A 234 -1.04 -1.65 -14.34
N ALA A 235 -0.22 -2.09 -13.38
CA ALA A 235 -0.47 -3.36 -12.72
C ALA A 235 -1.74 -3.33 -11.84
N ALA A 236 -1.99 -2.20 -11.18
CA ALA A 236 -3.19 -1.98 -10.37
C ALA A 236 -4.46 -1.94 -11.22
N GLU A 237 -4.44 -1.22 -12.35
CA GLU A 237 -5.56 -1.23 -13.30
C GLU A 237 -5.90 -2.64 -13.76
N ARG A 238 -4.89 -3.44 -14.14
CA ARG A 238 -5.09 -4.83 -14.57
C ARG A 238 -5.67 -5.70 -13.46
N PHE A 239 -5.16 -5.57 -12.23
CA PHE A 239 -5.64 -6.35 -11.09
C PHE A 239 -7.09 -5.99 -10.72
N ILE A 240 -7.39 -4.70 -10.59
CA ILE A 240 -8.76 -4.22 -10.29
C ILE A 240 -9.72 -4.58 -11.44
N SER A 241 -9.31 -4.45 -12.70
CA SER A 241 -10.11 -4.88 -13.85
C SER A 241 -10.47 -6.37 -13.77
N ALA A 242 -9.49 -7.22 -13.43
CA ALA A 242 -9.74 -8.64 -13.26
C ALA A 242 -10.75 -8.92 -12.14
N MET A 243 -10.68 -8.22 -11.01
CA MET A 243 -11.65 -8.35 -9.92
C MET A 243 -13.05 -7.88 -10.30
N VAL A 244 -13.15 -6.70 -10.96
CA VAL A 244 -14.44 -6.13 -11.39
C VAL A 244 -15.10 -7.04 -12.44
N LEU A 245 -14.38 -7.34 -13.53
CA LEU A 245 -14.94 -8.05 -14.68
C LEU A 245 -15.28 -9.53 -14.37
N SER A 246 -14.63 -10.14 -13.37
CA SER A 246 -15.00 -11.45 -12.87
C SER A 246 -16.05 -11.44 -11.77
N GLY A 247 -16.58 -10.24 -11.40
CA GLY A 247 -17.68 -10.07 -10.48
C GLY A 247 -17.34 -10.24 -9.00
N VAL A 248 -16.08 -10.09 -8.58
CA VAL A 248 -15.70 -10.18 -7.15
C VAL A 248 -16.44 -9.13 -6.34
N PHE A 249 -16.43 -7.86 -6.77
CA PHE A 249 -17.13 -6.77 -6.08
C PHE A 249 -18.66 -6.90 -6.12
N GLU A 250 -19.20 -7.55 -7.14
CA GLU A 250 -20.62 -7.82 -7.23
C GLU A 250 -21.05 -8.93 -6.25
N ARG A 251 -20.26 -10.00 -6.11
CA ARG A 251 -20.53 -11.09 -5.16
C ARG A 251 -20.28 -10.68 -3.71
N HIS A 252 -19.25 -9.89 -3.46
CA HIS A 252 -18.81 -9.49 -2.12
C HIS A 252 -19.02 -7.99 -1.90
N ARG A 253 -20.27 -7.54 -1.79
CA ARG A 253 -20.63 -6.11 -1.71
C ARG A 253 -20.07 -5.38 -0.48
N GLN A 254 -19.76 -6.11 0.58
CA GLN A 254 -19.15 -5.55 1.78
C GLN A 254 -17.62 -5.52 1.72
N LEU A 255 -17.01 -6.16 0.71
CA LEU A 255 -15.58 -6.11 0.50
C LEU A 255 -15.15 -4.65 0.28
N ARG A 256 -14.14 -4.22 1.02
CA ARG A 256 -13.51 -2.91 0.87
C ARG A 256 -12.06 -3.08 0.43
N GLY A 257 -11.55 -2.11 -0.30
CA GLY A 257 -10.16 -2.10 -0.71
C GLY A 257 -9.62 -0.70 -0.92
N ALA A 258 -8.29 -0.60 -1.05
CA ALA A 258 -7.64 0.64 -1.41
C ALA A 258 -6.45 0.41 -2.33
N ALA A 259 -6.21 1.38 -3.23
CA ALA A 259 -4.97 1.52 -3.98
C ALA A 259 -4.18 2.68 -3.37
N VAL A 260 -3.02 2.33 -2.78
CA VAL A 260 -2.21 3.25 -1.99
C VAL A 260 -0.84 3.41 -2.64
N GLU A 261 -0.32 4.63 -2.70
CA GLU A 261 0.99 4.96 -3.28
C GLU A 261 1.15 4.50 -4.74
N LEU A 262 0.05 4.60 -5.51
CA LEU A 262 0.00 4.25 -6.94
C LEU A 262 -0.45 5.44 -7.79
N GLY A 263 -0.55 6.63 -7.16
CA GLY A 263 -1.16 7.80 -7.74
C GLY A 263 -2.67 7.65 -7.95
N ALA A 264 -3.32 8.73 -8.35
CA ALA A 264 -4.77 8.74 -8.56
C ALA A 264 -5.20 9.41 -9.87
N THR A 265 -4.28 10.06 -10.59
CA THR A 265 -4.59 10.75 -11.86
C THR A 265 -5.21 9.84 -12.93
N TRP A 266 -4.93 8.54 -12.87
CA TRP A 266 -5.47 7.52 -13.79
C TRP A 266 -6.93 7.14 -13.50
N VAL A 267 -7.42 7.34 -12.27
CA VAL A 267 -8.71 6.83 -11.78
C VAL A 267 -9.91 7.33 -12.59
N PRO A 268 -10.07 8.64 -12.92
CA PRO A 268 -11.24 9.10 -13.65
C PRO A 268 -11.40 8.46 -15.05
N SER A 269 -10.29 8.23 -15.76
CA SER A 269 -10.32 7.55 -17.08
C SER A 269 -10.57 6.06 -16.93
N PHE A 270 -9.99 5.44 -15.92
CA PHE A 270 -10.14 4.02 -15.65
C PHE A 270 -11.59 3.62 -15.37
N LEU A 271 -12.32 4.39 -14.58
CA LEU A 271 -13.75 4.19 -14.33
C LEU A 271 -14.55 4.18 -15.63
N LYS A 272 -14.29 5.14 -16.51
CA LYS A 272 -14.96 5.24 -17.83
C LYS A 272 -14.59 4.06 -18.74
N ILE A 273 -13.33 3.63 -18.72
CA ILE A 273 -12.88 2.47 -19.50
C ILE A 273 -13.64 1.22 -19.03
N LEU A 274 -13.76 0.97 -17.74
CA LEU A 274 -14.46 -0.19 -17.21
C LEU A 274 -15.95 -0.18 -17.57
N ASP A 275 -16.64 0.97 -17.39
CA ASP A 275 -18.05 1.10 -17.75
C ASP A 275 -18.28 0.86 -19.25
N ASN A 276 -17.43 1.42 -20.11
CA ASN A 276 -17.48 1.20 -21.56
C ASN A 276 -17.18 -0.25 -21.92
N THR A 277 -16.24 -0.90 -21.24
CA THR A 277 -15.91 -2.32 -21.46
C THR A 277 -17.12 -3.20 -21.16
N VAL A 278 -17.76 -3.04 -20.02
CA VAL A 278 -18.97 -3.81 -19.69
C VAL A 278 -20.08 -3.54 -20.70
N HIS A 279 -20.32 -2.29 -21.08
CA HIS A 279 -21.31 -1.94 -22.07
C HIS A 279 -21.03 -2.61 -23.45
N ALA A 280 -19.78 -2.58 -23.90
CA ALA A 280 -19.41 -3.12 -25.21
C ALA A 280 -19.45 -4.65 -25.27
N PHE A 281 -19.03 -5.33 -24.21
CA PHE A 281 -18.84 -6.77 -24.19
C PHE A 281 -20.00 -7.57 -23.56
N SER A 282 -20.97 -6.95 -22.90
CA SER A 282 -22.11 -7.62 -22.28
C SER A 282 -22.95 -8.48 -23.22
N ARG A 283 -22.89 -8.20 -24.56
CA ARG A 283 -23.60 -9.01 -25.56
C ARG A 283 -22.96 -10.37 -25.81
N VAL A 284 -21.67 -10.53 -25.52
CA VAL A 284 -20.88 -11.75 -25.79
C VAL A 284 -20.37 -12.43 -24.53
N GLN A 285 -20.44 -11.72 -23.40
CA GLN A 285 -20.06 -12.21 -22.08
C GLN A 285 -21.25 -12.07 -21.12
N PRO A 286 -22.07 -13.10 -20.94
CA PRO A 286 -23.31 -13.05 -20.15
C PRO A 286 -23.09 -12.64 -18.69
N GLU A 287 -21.92 -12.97 -18.13
CA GLU A 287 -21.52 -12.58 -16.78
C GLU A 287 -21.46 -11.06 -16.60
N LEU A 288 -21.03 -10.31 -17.64
CA LEU A 288 -21.03 -8.85 -17.61
C LEU A 288 -22.46 -8.28 -17.71
N ALA A 289 -23.34 -8.94 -18.47
CA ALA A 289 -24.73 -8.55 -18.58
C ALA A 289 -25.51 -8.72 -17.26
N SER A 290 -25.04 -9.61 -16.37
CA SER A 290 -25.69 -9.90 -15.07
C SER A 290 -25.26 -8.95 -13.96
N MET A 291 -24.31 -8.04 -14.18
CA MET A 291 -23.91 -7.05 -13.17
C MET A 291 -25.08 -6.11 -12.85
N SER A 292 -25.40 -5.98 -11.57
CA SER A 292 -26.51 -5.11 -11.11
C SER A 292 -26.06 -3.64 -10.96
N ARG A 293 -24.76 -3.38 -10.87
CA ARG A 293 -24.16 -2.05 -10.73
C ARG A 293 -23.07 -1.87 -11.79
N LYS A 294 -22.90 -0.63 -12.25
CA LYS A 294 -21.77 -0.28 -13.11
C LYS A 294 -20.45 -0.49 -12.38
N PRO A 295 -19.34 -0.82 -13.09
CA PRO A 295 -18.01 -0.85 -12.50
C PRO A 295 -17.65 0.42 -11.72
N SER A 296 -17.95 1.60 -12.26
CA SER A 296 -17.71 2.88 -11.59
C SER A 296 -18.46 3.01 -10.26
N GLU A 297 -19.69 2.51 -10.17
CA GLU A 297 -20.48 2.48 -8.95
C GLU A 297 -19.89 1.50 -7.92
N GLN A 298 -19.50 0.29 -8.36
CA GLN A 298 -18.85 -0.70 -7.50
C GLN A 298 -17.57 -0.14 -6.89
N LEU A 299 -16.71 0.47 -7.70
CA LEU A 299 -15.44 1.03 -7.22
C LEU A 299 -15.66 2.25 -6.31
N THR A 300 -16.63 3.10 -6.58
CA THR A 300 -16.98 4.24 -5.71
C THR A 300 -17.42 3.78 -4.32
N GLU A 301 -18.21 2.71 -4.26
CA GLU A 301 -18.70 2.17 -2.98
C GLU A 301 -17.62 1.39 -2.20
N GLN A 302 -16.76 0.65 -2.91
CA GLN A 302 -15.93 -0.39 -2.30
C GLN A 302 -14.43 -0.08 -2.28
N MET A 303 -13.96 0.91 -3.06
CA MET A 303 -12.54 1.25 -3.13
C MET A 303 -12.23 2.66 -2.60
N GLY A 304 -10.97 2.84 -2.19
CA GLY A 304 -10.36 4.13 -1.94
C GLY A 304 -9.05 4.26 -2.72
N PHE A 305 -8.69 5.48 -3.09
CA PHE A 305 -7.46 5.77 -3.85
C PHE A 305 -6.72 6.91 -3.17
N THR A 306 -5.39 6.80 -3.06
CA THR A 306 -4.56 7.89 -2.55
C THR A 306 -3.82 8.58 -3.68
N ALA A 307 -3.89 9.91 -3.69
CA ALA A 307 -3.12 10.75 -4.61
C ALA A 307 -1.75 11.08 -4.00
N PHE A 308 -0.74 11.32 -4.83
CA PHE A 308 0.49 11.97 -4.39
C PHE A 308 0.26 13.46 -4.14
N PRO A 309 1.05 14.13 -3.25
CA PRO A 309 0.85 15.53 -2.93
C PRO A 309 1.03 16.52 -4.11
N PHE A 310 1.56 16.08 -5.23
CA PHE A 310 1.70 16.86 -6.46
C PHE A 310 0.59 16.59 -7.49
N GLU A 311 -0.40 15.73 -7.17
CA GLU A 311 -1.57 15.48 -8.01
C GLU A 311 -2.75 16.37 -7.53
N ASP A 312 -3.32 17.15 -8.46
CA ASP A 312 -4.47 18.01 -8.18
C ASP A 312 -5.74 17.17 -7.93
N VAL A 313 -5.95 16.77 -6.67
CA VAL A 313 -7.10 15.96 -6.26
C VAL A 313 -8.43 16.69 -6.46
N GLY A 314 -8.45 18.02 -6.44
CA GLY A 314 -9.65 18.81 -6.73
C GLY A 314 -10.16 18.53 -8.14
N THR A 315 -9.26 18.64 -9.13
CA THR A 315 -9.57 18.26 -10.52
C THR A 315 -9.98 16.79 -10.67
N LEU A 316 -9.35 15.86 -9.94
CA LEU A 316 -9.72 14.44 -10.00
C LEU A 316 -11.15 14.21 -9.49
N ILE A 317 -11.53 14.88 -8.40
CA ILE A 317 -12.89 14.83 -7.83
C ILE A 317 -13.93 15.36 -8.83
N GLU A 318 -13.66 16.48 -9.51
CA GLU A 318 -14.55 17.07 -10.51
C GLU A 318 -14.80 16.14 -11.70
N HIS A 319 -13.80 15.33 -12.08
CA HIS A 319 -13.90 14.41 -13.22
C HIS A 319 -14.39 13.00 -12.86
N SER A 320 -14.65 12.74 -11.57
CA SER A 320 -15.10 11.42 -11.09
C SER A 320 -16.08 11.52 -9.91
N ASN A 321 -15.64 11.26 -8.67
CA ASN A 321 -16.49 11.25 -7.50
C ASN A 321 -15.66 11.55 -6.22
N PRO A 322 -16.13 12.45 -5.32
CA PRO A 322 -15.44 12.75 -4.07
C PRO A 322 -15.34 11.58 -3.10
N ASP A 323 -16.14 10.53 -3.27
CA ASP A 323 -16.11 9.34 -2.41
C ASP A 323 -14.93 8.38 -2.72
N LEU A 324 -14.15 8.65 -3.77
CA LEU A 324 -13.05 7.78 -4.20
C LEU A 324 -11.71 8.07 -3.51
N TYR A 325 -11.45 9.32 -3.13
CA TYR A 325 -10.09 9.75 -2.77
C TYR A 325 -9.90 9.89 -1.28
N MET A 326 -8.73 9.48 -0.79
CA MET A 326 -8.33 9.56 0.62
C MET A 326 -6.99 10.30 0.72
N PHE A 327 -6.83 11.06 1.80
CA PHE A 327 -5.57 11.66 2.17
C PHE A 327 -4.51 10.59 2.48
N ALA A 328 -3.29 10.83 2.03
CA ALA A 328 -2.10 10.12 2.44
C ALA A 328 -0.95 11.11 2.65
N SER A 329 -0.20 10.93 3.72
CA SER A 329 0.99 11.73 4.02
C SER A 329 2.27 11.09 3.50
N ASP A 330 2.20 9.79 3.25
CA ASP A 330 3.33 8.95 2.90
C ASP A 330 4.52 9.07 3.88
N TYR A 331 4.24 9.47 5.13
CA TYR A 331 5.27 9.60 6.15
C TYR A 331 5.80 8.23 6.58
N PRO A 332 7.12 8.01 6.58
CA PRO A 332 8.18 9.02 6.46
C PRO A 332 8.86 9.09 5.08
N HIS A 333 8.25 8.57 4.01
CA HIS A 333 8.84 8.57 2.68
C HIS A 333 8.96 10.00 2.10
N ILE A 334 9.97 10.20 1.25
CA ILE A 334 10.27 11.51 0.66
C ILE A 334 9.19 11.93 -0.34
N GLU A 335 8.54 10.96 -0.99
CA GLU A 335 7.47 11.12 -1.97
C GLU A 335 6.25 11.85 -1.40
N GLY A 336 6.01 11.72 -0.08
CA GLY A 336 4.97 12.46 0.65
C GLY A 336 5.20 13.96 0.71
N GLY A 337 6.37 14.44 0.24
CA GLY A 337 6.70 15.86 0.20
C GLY A 337 6.93 16.47 1.58
N ARG A 338 7.02 17.80 1.61
CA ARG A 338 7.33 18.57 2.82
C ARG A 338 6.09 19.10 3.54
N ASP A 339 4.97 19.26 2.81
CA ASP A 339 3.69 19.76 3.34
C ASP A 339 2.52 19.13 2.55
N PRO A 340 2.23 17.84 2.76
CA PRO A 340 1.11 17.18 2.06
C PRO A 340 -0.24 17.78 2.46
N LEU A 341 -0.43 18.19 3.72
CA LEU A 341 -1.67 18.79 4.18
C LEU A 341 -1.97 20.10 3.47
N GLY A 342 -1.00 21.01 3.43
CA GLY A 342 -1.15 22.29 2.74
C GLY A 342 -1.34 22.14 1.23
N SER A 343 -0.63 21.20 0.61
CA SER A 343 -0.79 20.89 -0.83
C SER A 343 -2.22 20.48 -1.14
N PHE A 344 -2.77 19.50 -0.43
CA PHE A 344 -4.13 19.01 -0.67
C PHE A 344 -5.21 20.01 -0.26
N ASP A 345 -5.03 20.76 0.83
CA ASP A 345 -5.99 21.83 1.18
C ASP A 345 -6.02 22.91 0.11
N GLY A 346 -4.88 23.23 -0.49
CA GLY A 346 -4.77 24.14 -1.65
C GLY A 346 -5.57 23.66 -2.85
N TYR A 347 -5.44 22.39 -3.27
CA TYR A 347 -6.21 21.83 -4.38
C TYR A 347 -7.72 21.77 -4.09
N LEU A 348 -8.09 21.62 -2.82
CA LEU A 348 -9.49 21.58 -2.39
C LEU A 348 -10.07 22.93 -1.99
N ALA A 349 -9.34 24.05 -2.18
CA ALA A 349 -9.78 25.38 -1.74
C ALA A 349 -11.13 25.81 -2.33
N ALA A 350 -11.44 25.42 -3.56
CA ALA A 350 -12.71 25.74 -4.23
C ALA A 350 -13.84 24.73 -3.91
N HIS A 351 -13.55 23.64 -3.22
CA HIS A 351 -14.53 22.60 -2.90
C HIS A 351 -15.27 22.87 -1.58
N THR A 352 -16.44 22.22 -1.43
CA THR A 352 -17.24 22.33 -0.20
C THR A 352 -16.55 21.67 0.98
N GLN A 353 -16.91 22.10 2.21
CA GLN A 353 -16.39 21.47 3.42
C GLN A 353 -16.73 19.96 3.45
N THR A 354 -17.89 19.56 3.00
CA THR A 354 -18.27 18.13 2.89
C THR A 354 -17.30 17.35 1.99
N THR A 355 -16.83 17.93 0.89
CA THR A 355 -15.85 17.30 0.01
C THR A 355 -14.49 17.17 0.70
N LYS A 356 -14.06 18.23 1.40
CA LYS A 356 -12.83 18.19 2.22
C LYS A 356 -12.91 17.13 3.31
N ASP A 357 -14.02 17.08 4.06
CA ASP A 357 -14.24 16.10 5.13
C ASP A 357 -14.21 14.65 4.59
N LYS A 358 -14.76 14.43 3.38
CA LYS A 358 -14.65 13.13 2.71
C LYS A 358 -13.19 12.76 2.43
N PHE A 359 -12.42 13.65 1.84
CA PHE A 359 -11.03 13.39 1.48
C PHE A 359 -10.14 13.16 2.70
N PHE A 360 -10.24 14.02 3.72
CA PHE A 360 -9.35 13.96 4.88
C PHE A 360 -9.76 12.92 5.94
N GLU A 361 -11.03 12.47 5.96
CA GLU A 361 -11.49 11.60 7.05
C GLU A 361 -12.53 10.55 6.62
N ALA A 362 -13.67 10.96 6.02
CA ALA A 362 -14.82 10.07 5.90
C ALA A 362 -14.60 8.89 4.95
N ASN A 363 -13.85 9.07 3.86
CA ASN A 363 -13.53 7.98 2.94
C ASN A 363 -12.57 6.97 3.59
N PHE A 364 -11.60 7.43 4.38
CA PHE A 364 -10.76 6.56 5.18
C PHE A 364 -11.62 5.71 6.14
N LYS A 365 -12.49 6.34 6.92
CA LYS A 365 -13.40 5.63 7.83
C LYS A 365 -14.28 4.62 7.13
N ARG A 366 -14.80 4.95 5.94
CA ARG A 366 -15.60 4.03 5.12
C ARG A 366 -14.82 2.80 4.68
N VAL A 367 -13.58 2.99 4.23
CA VAL A 367 -12.73 1.90 3.72
C VAL A 367 -12.24 1.01 4.86
N PHE A 368 -11.83 1.59 5.97
CA PHE A 368 -11.22 0.87 7.10
C PHE A 368 -12.22 0.54 8.23
N SER A 369 -13.50 0.89 8.08
CA SER A 369 -14.57 0.61 9.06
C SER A 369 -14.27 1.16 10.47
N VAL A 370 -13.66 2.36 10.60
CA VAL A 370 -13.23 2.99 11.86
C VAL A 370 -13.92 4.33 12.11
#